data_00862d3255466e55760f171562ed3f67
#
_entry.id   00862d3255466e55760f171562ed3f67
#
_cell.length_a   1.000
_cell.length_b   1.000
_cell.length_c   1.000
_cell.angle_alpha   90.00
_cell.angle_beta   90.00
_cell.angle_gamma   90.00
#
_symmetry.space_group_name_H-M   'P 1'
#
loop_
_entity.id
_entity.type
_entity.pdbx_description
1 polymer ?
#
loop_
_entity_poly.entity_id
_entity_poly.type
_entity_poly.pdbx_seq_one_letter_code
_entity_poly.pdbx_strand_id
1 'polypeptide(L)'
;MYDPEEAHAAFLNHLSSSRSGICSTEADLARINEIITPLVQNGLSHQIYSTHADELMCSEKTLYNYVDACLFDVRNIDLPRKVKYRPRYKKPEFKVDRACRNGRNYQEFQKFMASNPELQPVQMDSVIGSIGGKVLLTIHFVETSLMLAFLRDANTSRSVTDIWEQLNDTLGNKGFKELFPVILTDNGSEFSNPAAIENGRSNGQKNRTRIFYCDPSCPYQKGYGKKSVM
;
A
#
# COMPACT_ATOMS: atom_id res chain seq x y z
N MET A 1 9.80 58.36 -1.96
CA MET A 1 10.62 57.56 -1.04
C MET A 1 10.92 56.27 -1.76
N TYR A 2 12.16 55.83 -1.83
CA TYR A 2 12.50 54.54 -2.51
C TYR A 2 12.09 53.37 -1.61
N ASP A 3 11.22 52.49 -2.15
CA ASP A 3 10.83 51.28 -1.47
C ASP A 3 11.56 50.08 -2.12
N PRO A 4 12.47 49.44 -1.39
CA PRO A 4 13.26 48.32 -1.93
C PRO A 4 12.40 47.06 -2.21
N GLU A 5 11.29 46.84 -1.48
CA GLU A 5 10.42 45.68 -1.70
C GLU A 5 9.59 45.86 -2.97
N GLU A 6 9.06 47.07 -3.17
CA GLU A 6 8.32 47.40 -4.39
C GLU A 6 9.22 47.36 -5.64
N ALA A 7 10.44 47.85 -5.54
CA ALA A 7 11.44 47.79 -6.61
C ALA A 7 11.83 46.34 -6.95
N HIS A 8 11.99 45.49 -5.94
CA HIS A 8 12.29 44.08 -6.14
C HIS A 8 11.12 43.33 -6.76
N ALA A 9 9.90 43.58 -6.31
CA ALA A 9 8.68 43.00 -6.90
C ALA A 9 8.50 43.43 -8.37
N ALA A 10 8.72 44.70 -8.66
CA ALA A 10 8.68 45.21 -10.03
C ALA A 10 9.74 44.55 -10.92
N PHE A 11 10.97 44.37 -10.41
CA PHE A 11 12.03 43.66 -11.13
C PHE A 11 11.65 42.19 -11.43
N LEU A 12 11.13 41.46 -10.46
CA LEU A 12 10.68 40.08 -10.66
C LEU A 12 9.53 39.99 -11.65
N ASN A 13 8.58 40.92 -11.58
CA ASN A 13 7.47 41.00 -12.53
C ASN A 13 7.97 41.31 -13.96
N HIS A 14 8.93 42.20 -14.10
CA HIS A 14 9.54 42.51 -15.40
C HIS A 14 10.29 41.31 -15.97
N LEU A 15 11.08 40.59 -15.14
CA LEU A 15 11.75 39.35 -15.55
C LEU A 15 10.77 38.26 -15.99
N SER A 16 9.65 38.13 -15.32
CA SER A 16 8.61 37.15 -15.65
C SER A 16 7.90 37.56 -16.96
N SER A 17 7.47 38.81 -17.07
CA SER A 17 6.75 39.31 -18.24
C SER A 17 7.59 39.34 -19.52
N SER A 18 8.90 39.65 -19.41
CA SER A 18 9.82 39.64 -20.54
C SER A 18 10.09 38.24 -21.10
N ARG A 19 9.82 37.18 -20.31
CA ARG A 19 9.97 35.78 -20.73
C ARG A 19 8.64 35.12 -21.05
N SER A 20 7.53 35.84 -20.86
CA SER A 20 6.20 35.35 -21.20
C SER A 20 5.91 35.59 -22.69
N GLY A 21 5.20 34.67 -23.30
CA GLY A 21 4.78 34.78 -24.72
C GLY A 21 5.35 33.66 -25.58
N ILE A 22 4.98 33.73 -26.85
CA ILE A 22 5.36 32.77 -27.87
C ILE A 22 6.49 33.42 -28.69
N CYS A 23 7.69 32.81 -28.62
CA CYS A 23 8.87 33.30 -29.35
C CYS A 23 9.00 32.71 -30.77
N SER A 24 8.04 31.91 -31.22
CA SER A 24 8.05 31.25 -32.53
C SER A 24 7.04 31.90 -33.47
N THR A 25 7.34 31.89 -34.76
CA THR A 25 6.40 32.34 -35.76
C THR A 25 5.29 31.31 -35.99
N GLU A 26 4.17 31.73 -36.58
CA GLU A 26 3.06 30.85 -36.90
C GLU A 26 3.49 29.70 -37.85
N ALA A 27 4.39 29.97 -38.78
CA ALA A 27 4.97 28.98 -39.69
C ALA A 27 5.83 27.93 -38.92
N ASP A 28 6.60 28.38 -37.92
CA ASP A 28 7.37 27.47 -37.06
C ASP A 28 6.47 26.57 -36.22
N LEU A 29 5.39 27.15 -35.66
CA LEU A 29 4.42 26.38 -34.89
C LEU A 29 3.72 25.33 -35.76
N ALA A 30 3.32 25.66 -36.97
CA ALA A 30 2.72 24.71 -37.92
C ALA A 30 3.69 23.55 -38.22
N ARG A 31 4.95 23.87 -38.53
CA ARG A 31 6.00 22.87 -38.81
C ARG A 31 6.23 21.94 -37.59
N ILE A 32 6.34 22.52 -36.40
CA ILE A 32 6.51 21.74 -35.16
C ILE A 32 5.29 20.84 -34.94
N ASN A 33 4.08 21.34 -35.15
CA ASN A 33 2.85 20.57 -35.00
C ASN A 33 2.78 19.36 -35.94
N GLU A 34 3.18 19.52 -37.20
CA GLU A 34 3.25 18.39 -38.15
C GLU A 34 4.23 17.30 -37.74
N ILE A 35 5.33 17.67 -37.08
CA ILE A 35 6.33 16.69 -36.57
C ILE A 35 5.82 15.98 -35.30
N ILE A 36 5.32 16.72 -34.32
CA ILE A 36 5.02 16.17 -33.01
C ILE A 36 3.71 15.39 -32.93
N THR A 37 2.69 15.81 -33.71
CA THR A 37 1.35 15.22 -33.61
C THR A 37 1.35 13.70 -33.87
N PRO A 38 1.88 13.21 -35.03
CA PRO A 38 1.89 11.77 -35.28
C PRO A 38 2.76 10.98 -34.29
N LEU A 39 3.86 11.59 -33.80
CA LEU A 39 4.77 10.92 -32.88
C LEU A 39 4.15 10.74 -31.47
N VAL A 40 3.45 11.77 -30.98
CA VAL A 40 2.75 11.69 -29.68
C VAL A 40 1.57 10.72 -29.77
N GLN A 41 0.80 10.72 -30.83
CA GLN A 41 -0.31 9.79 -31.04
C GLN A 41 0.16 8.33 -31.09
N ASN A 42 1.39 8.07 -31.54
CA ASN A 42 2.03 6.76 -31.51
C ASN A 42 2.67 6.43 -30.14
N GLY A 43 2.50 7.28 -29.13
CA GLY A 43 3.00 7.07 -27.77
C GLY A 43 4.47 7.42 -27.54
N LEU A 44 5.15 8.05 -28.49
CA LEU A 44 6.56 8.45 -28.44
C LEU A 44 6.70 9.87 -27.89
N SER A 45 6.65 10.08 -26.58
CA SER A 45 6.73 11.44 -26.05
C SER A 45 8.13 11.88 -25.61
N HIS A 46 8.90 11.04 -24.94
CA HIS A 46 10.22 11.42 -24.42
C HIS A 46 11.31 11.38 -25.49
N GLN A 47 11.21 10.48 -26.46
CA GLN A 47 12.21 10.29 -27.51
C GLN A 47 12.09 11.33 -28.63
N ILE A 48 10.96 12.02 -28.76
CA ILE A 48 10.72 12.99 -29.81
C ILE A 48 11.80 14.07 -29.81
N TYR A 49 12.08 14.65 -28.66
CA TYR A 49 13.05 15.72 -28.56
C TYR A 49 14.48 15.24 -28.85
N SER A 50 14.88 14.07 -28.36
CA SER A 50 16.22 13.54 -28.61
C SER A 50 16.46 13.15 -30.06
N THR A 51 15.41 12.79 -30.80
CA THR A 51 15.51 12.35 -32.20
C THR A 51 15.35 13.54 -33.19
N HIS A 52 14.53 14.53 -32.86
CA HIS A 52 14.14 15.64 -33.75
C HIS A 52 14.56 17.02 -33.22
N ALA A 53 15.52 17.09 -32.29
CA ALA A 53 15.94 18.35 -31.65
C ALA A 53 16.35 19.41 -32.67
N ASP A 54 17.09 19.03 -33.73
CA ASP A 54 17.59 19.93 -34.77
C ASP A 54 16.45 20.45 -35.66
N GLU A 55 15.41 19.64 -35.87
CA GLU A 55 14.25 20.03 -36.69
C GLU A 55 13.27 20.91 -35.90
N LEU A 56 13.15 20.68 -34.59
CA LEU A 56 12.25 21.42 -33.70
C LEU A 56 12.75 22.84 -33.41
N MET A 57 14.07 23.04 -33.37
CA MET A 57 14.75 24.33 -33.16
C MET A 57 14.28 25.08 -31.88
N CYS A 58 13.72 24.37 -30.90
CA CYS A 58 13.28 24.91 -29.62
C CYS A 58 13.67 23.97 -28.48
N SER A 59 13.68 24.47 -27.23
CA SER A 59 13.98 23.62 -26.07
C SER A 59 12.81 22.69 -25.77
N GLU A 60 13.09 21.55 -25.15
CA GLU A 60 12.09 20.60 -24.67
C GLU A 60 11.05 21.30 -23.77
N LYS A 61 11.51 22.19 -22.88
CA LYS A 61 10.64 22.96 -22.00
C LYS A 61 9.71 23.88 -22.79
N THR A 62 10.21 24.50 -23.86
CA THR A 62 9.41 25.38 -24.76
C THR A 62 8.32 24.57 -25.44
N LEU A 63 8.64 23.36 -25.89
CA LEU A 63 7.68 22.45 -26.51
C LEU A 63 6.52 22.11 -25.55
N TYR A 64 6.82 21.76 -24.31
CA TYR A 64 5.79 21.50 -23.31
C TYR A 64 4.97 22.75 -22.96
N ASN A 65 5.60 23.92 -22.90
CA ASN A 65 4.88 25.18 -22.67
C ASN A 65 3.88 25.47 -23.82
N TYR A 66 4.24 25.17 -25.06
CA TYR A 66 3.35 25.35 -26.21
C TYR A 66 2.20 24.36 -26.22
N VAL A 67 2.43 23.12 -25.81
CA VAL A 67 1.35 22.12 -25.57
C VAL A 67 0.42 22.59 -24.46
N ASP A 68 0.96 23.15 -23.37
CA ASP A 68 0.17 23.70 -22.24
C ASP A 68 -0.67 24.90 -22.70
N ALA A 69 -0.11 25.74 -23.57
CA ALA A 69 -0.80 26.89 -24.16
C ALA A 69 -1.80 26.50 -25.28
N CYS A 70 -1.95 25.19 -25.56
CA CYS A 70 -2.85 24.67 -26.57
C CYS A 70 -2.56 25.18 -27.99
N LEU A 71 -1.30 25.42 -28.36
CA LEU A 71 -0.88 25.89 -29.65
C LEU A 71 -0.79 24.80 -30.72
N PHE A 72 -0.82 23.54 -30.31
CA PHE A 72 -0.75 22.36 -31.17
C PHE A 72 -2.05 21.54 -31.08
N ASP A 73 -2.22 20.62 -32.03
CA ASP A 73 -3.32 19.64 -32.00
C ASP A 73 -3.16 18.67 -30.84
N VAL A 74 -1.92 18.37 -30.44
CA VAL A 74 -1.56 17.59 -29.28
C VAL A 74 -1.97 18.31 -28.00
N ARG A 75 -2.62 17.59 -27.09
CA ARG A 75 -3.07 18.09 -25.79
C ARG A 75 -2.34 17.38 -24.65
N ASN A 76 -2.40 17.98 -23.47
CA ASN A 76 -1.81 17.40 -22.27
C ASN A 76 -2.31 15.98 -21.96
N ILE A 77 -3.51 15.62 -22.40
CA ILE A 77 -4.09 14.28 -22.22
C ILE A 77 -3.37 13.22 -23.06
N ASP A 78 -2.79 13.63 -24.21
CA ASP A 78 -2.07 12.74 -25.11
C ASP A 78 -0.65 12.44 -24.62
N LEU A 79 -0.14 13.25 -23.68
CA LEU A 79 1.19 13.09 -23.11
C LEU A 79 1.20 12.06 -21.97
N PRO A 80 2.03 11.01 -22.05
CA PRO A 80 2.17 10.05 -20.97
C PRO A 80 2.66 10.75 -19.69
N ARG A 81 2.05 10.42 -18.57
CA ARG A 81 2.39 10.90 -17.20
C ARG A 81 2.10 12.40 -16.92
N LYS A 82 1.63 13.20 -17.86
CA LYS A 82 1.32 14.60 -17.57
C LYS A 82 -0.01 14.74 -16.82
N VAL A 83 -1.01 13.93 -17.14
CA VAL A 83 -2.28 13.89 -16.43
C VAL A 83 -2.12 13.10 -15.14
N LYS A 84 -2.00 13.78 -14.03
CA LYS A 84 -2.06 13.16 -12.71
C LYS A 84 -3.52 13.05 -12.30
N TYR A 85 -4.07 11.83 -12.41
CA TYR A 85 -5.39 11.57 -11.85
C TYR A 85 -5.33 11.75 -10.34
N ARG A 86 -6.19 12.61 -9.80
CA ARG A 86 -6.37 12.71 -8.36
C ARG A 86 -6.87 11.35 -7.87
N PRO A 87 -6.14 10.62 -7.01
CA PRO A 87 -6.61 9.34 -6.53
C PRO A 87 -7.99 9.57 -5.89
N ARG A 88 -8.99 8.82 -6.33
CA ARG A 88 -10.30 8.84 -5.66
C ARG A 88 -10.05 8.46 -4.20
N TYR A 89 -10.42 9.32 -3.29
CA TYR A 89 -10.45 8.96 -1.87
C TYR A 89 -11.30 7.70 -1.75
N LYS A 90 -10.66 6.57 -1.45
CA LYS A 90 -11.40 5.38 -1.04
C LYS A 90 -12.21 5.80 0.18
N LYS A 91 -13.53 5.56 0.14
CA LYS A 91 -14.35 5.70 1.36
C LYS A 91 -13.61 4.93 2.46
N PRO A 92 -13.42 5.51 3.66
CA PRO A 92 -12.75 4.78 4.73
C PRO A 92 -13.50 3.47 4.92
N GLU A 93 -12.80 2.37 4.69
CA GLU A 93 -13.29 1.05 5.07
C GLU A 93 -13.67 1.12 6.55
N PHE A 94 -14.70 0.40 6.94
CA PHE A 94 -15.20 0.33 8.32
C PHE A 94 -14.03 0.39 9.29
N LYS A 95 -14.00 1.42 10.14
CA LYS A 95 -13.00 1.52 11.20
C LYS A 95 -13.26 0.36 12.15
N VAL A 96 -12.45 -0.67 12.05
CA VAL A 96 -12.44 -1.76 13.00
C VAL A 96 -12.15 -1.17 14.38
N ASP A 97 -13.00 -1.50 15.35
CA ASP A 97 -12.75 -1.13 16.73
C ASP A 97 -11.40 -1.67 17.19
N ARG A 98 -10.50 -0.77 17.54
CA ARG A 98 -9.16 -1.13 18.01
C ARG A 98 -9.14 -1.60 19.46
N ALA A 99 -10.25 -1.46 20.17
CA ALA A 99 -10.37 -1.87 21.57
C ALA A 99 -10.13 -3.39 21.75
N CYS A 100 -10.43 -4.20 20.73
CA CYS A 100 -10.16 -5.64 20.73
C CYS A 100 -8.66 -5.99 20.88
N ARG A 101 -7.75 -5.02 20.61
CA ARG A 101 -6.28 -5.19 20.71
C ARG A 101 -5.70 -4.72 22.05
N ASN A 102 -6.50 -4.14 22.94
CA ASN A 102 -6.03 -3.70 24.24
C ASN A 102 -5.50 -4.88 25.05
N GLY A 103 -4.27 -4.76 25.60
CA GLY A 103 -3.60 -5.83 26.32
C GLY A 103 -3.10 -6.99 25.44
N ARG A 104 -3.03 -6.79 24.10
CA ARG A 104 -2.59 -7.79 23.13
C ARG A 104 -1.54 -7.26 22.14
N ASN A 105 -0.82 -6.20 22.53
CA ASN A 105 0.24 -5.63 21.71
C ASN A 105 1.52 -6.50 21.72
N TYR A 106 2.49 -6.16 20.89
CA TYR A 106 3.73 -6.93 20.78
C TYR A 106 4.56 -6.92 22.07
N GLN A 107 4.52 -5.84 22.85
CA GLN A 107 5.20 -5.81 24.17
C GLN A 107 4.58 -6.80 25.15
N GLU A 108 3.26 -6.91 25.16
CA GLU A 108 2.57 -7.92 25.98
C GLU A 108 2.87 -9.36 25.51
N PHE A 109 3.00 -9.55 24.19
CA PHE A 109 3.48 -10.82 23.64
C PHE A 109 4.87 -11.17 24.16
N GLN A 110 5.82 -10.24 24.14
CA GLN A 110 7.17 -10.48 24.64
C GLN A 110 7.18 -10.82 26.13
N LYS A 111 6.42 -10.09 26.94
CA LYS A 111 6.27 -10.40 28.38
C LYS A 111 5.65 -11.78 28.60
N PHE A 112 4.62 -12.12 27.84
CA PHE A 112 3.97 -13.42 27.93
C PHE A 112 4.91 -14.56 27.56
N MET A 113 5.67 -14.44 26.48
CA MET A 113 6.66 -15.42 26.05
C MET A 113 7.83 -15.54 27.04
N ALA A 114 8.26 -14.43 27.64
CA ALA A 114 9.30 -14.47 28.69
C ALA A 114 8.84 -15.23 29.94
N SER A 115 7.53 -15.19 30.26
CA SER A 115 6.94 -15.92 31.37
C SER A 115 6.61 -17.38 31.04
N ASN A 116 6.57 -17.75 29.77
CA ASN A 116 6.20 -19.10 29.29
C ASN A 116 7.15 -19.53 28.16
N PRO A 117 8.43 -19.76 28.45
CA PRO A 117 9.45 -20.02 27.42
C PRO A 117 9.26 -21.39 26.72
N GLU A 118 8.48 -22.26 27.26
CA GLU A 118 8.15 -23.59 26.73
C GLU A 118 7.10 -23.53 25.60
N LEU A 119 6.33 -22.45 25.55
CA LEU A 119 5.28 -22.31 24.54
C LEU A 119 5.85 -21.91 23.19
N GLN A 120 5.34 -22.53 22.12
CA GLN A 120 5.73 -22.22 20.75
C GLN A 120 4.66 -21.34 20.10
N PRO A 121 5.01 -20.08 19.69
CA PRO A 121 4.05 -19.23 19.03
C PRO A 121 3.86 -19.67 17.57
N VAL A 122 2.62 -19.65 17.10
CA VAL A 122 2.28 -19.77 15.69
C VAL A 122 1.99 -18.40 15.11
N GLN A 123 2.35 -18.20 13.86
CA GLN A 123 2.08 -16.95 13.14
C GLN A 123 0.89 -17.13 12.23
N MET A 124 -0.03 -16.17 12.26
CA MET A 124 -1.21 -16.16 11.40
C MET A 124 -1.16 -14.97 10.45
N ASP A 125 -1.50 -15.21 9.18
CA ASP A 125 -1.51 -14.19 8.13
C ASP A 125 -2.60 -14.46 7.10
N SER A 126 -2.96 -13.44 6.32
CA SER A 126 -3.89 -13.57 5.21
C SER A 126 -3.22 -13.21 3.89
N VAL A 127 -3.30 -14.09 2.91
CA VAL A 127 -2.79 -13.84 1.55
C VAL A 127 -3.98 -13.54 0.65
N ILE A 128 -4.02 -12.31 0.14
CA ILE A 128 -5.08 -11.81 -0.74
C ILE A 128 -4.54 -11.81 -2.17
N GLY A 129 -5.15 -12.56 -3.08
CA GLY A 129 -4.79 -12.56 -4.50
C GLY A 129 -5.39 -11.36 -5.24
N SER A 130 -6.70 -11.33 -5.36
CA SER A 130 -7.45 -10.24 -6.00
C SER A 130 -8.49 -9.67 -5.06
N ILE A 131 -8.78 -8.36 -5.23
CA ILE A 131 -9.80 -7.68 -4.41
C ILE A 131 -11.17 -8.28 -4.71
N GLY A 132 -11.86 -8.76 -3.66
CA GLY A 132 -13.16 -9.43 -3.79
C GLY A 132 -13.09 -10.91 -4.19
N GLY A 133 -11.88 -11.46 -4.37
CA GLY A 133 -11.64 -12.87 -4.62
C GLY A 133 -11.45 -13.69 -3.33
N LYS A 134 -11.13 -14.98 -3.53
CA LYS A 134 -10.79 -15.89 -2.44
C LYS A 134 -9.50 -15.48 -1.76
N VAL A 135 -9.40 -15.77 -0.49
CA VAL A 135 -8.28 -15.40 0.39
C VAL A 135 -7.76 -16.64 1.11
N LEU A 136 -6.45 -16.76 1.24
CA LEU A 136 -5.85 -17.81 2.06
C LEU A 136 -5.62 -17.30 3.48
N LEU A 137 -5.98 -18.10 4.47
CA LEU A 137 -5.48 -17.97 5.84
C LEU A 137 -4.28 -18.89 5.97
N THR A 138 -3.14 -18.36 6.35
CA THR A 138 -1.94 -19.14 6.60
C THR A 138 -1.66 -19.20 8.11
N ILE A 139 -1.29 -20.38 8.58
CA ILE A 139 -0.85 -20.63 9.95
C ILE A 139 0.54 -21.24 9.87
N HIS A 140 1.53 -20.53 10.34
CA HIS A 140 2.93 -20.90 10.26
C HIS A 140 3.47 -21.29 11.63
N PHE A 141 3.93 -22.50 11.76
CA PHE A 141 4.66 -23.02 12.92
C PHE A 141 6.15 -22.68 12.73
N VAL A 142 6.60 -21.65 13.44
CA VAL A 142 7.93 -21.06 13.20
C VAL A 142 9.07 -22.06 13.46
N GLU A 143 8.94 -22.87 14.50
CA GLU A 143 9.98 -23.82 14.91
C GLU A 143 10.16 -24.96 13.88
N THR A 144 9.07 -25.52 13.42
CA THR A 144 9.08 -26.66 12.47
C THR A 144 9.07 -26.24 11.03
N SER A 145 8.91 -24.94 10.75
CA SER A 145 8.70 -24.39 9.38
C SER A 145 7.48 -24.97 8.64
N LEU A 146 6.57 -25.62 9.38
CA LEU A 146 5.32 -26.11 8.80
C LEU A 146 4.35 -24.96 8.57
N MET A 147 3.75 -24.90 7.40
CA MET A 147 2.72 -23.93 7.04
C MET A 147 1.42 -24.64 6.64
N LEU A 148 0.34 -24.32 7.32
CA LEU A 148 -1.00 -24.70 6.92
C LEU A 148 -1.64 -23.54 6.16
N ALA A 149 -2.44 -23.85 5.13
CA ALA A 149 -3.15 -22.86 4.34
C ALA A 149 -4.61 -23.27 4.15
N PHE A 150 -5.53 -22.35 4.47
CA PHE A 150 -6.97 -22.56 4.39
C PHE A 150 -7.60 -21.56 3.43
N LEU A 151 -8.32 -22.06 2.45
CA LEU A 151 -9.01 -21.20 1.48
C LEU A 151 -10.30 -20.66 2.09
N ARG A 152 -10.51 -19.33 1.98
CA ARG A 152 -11.69 -18.60 2.46
C ARG A 152 -12.35 -17.87 1.29
N ASP A 153 -13.67 -17.78 1.30
CA ASP A 153 -14.42 -17.08 0.25
C ASP A 153 -14.41 -15.55 0.41
N ALA A 154 -14.17 -15.05 1.62
CA ALA A 154 -14.14 -13.62 1.91
C ALA A 154 -13.11 -13.27 3.01
N ASN A 155 -12.56 -12.05 2.94
CA ASN A 155 -11.63 -11.55 3.96
C ASN A 155 -12.39 -10.89 5.12
N THR A 156 -13.04 -11.71 5.94
CA THR A 156 -13.83 -11.27 7.10
C THR A 156 -13.35 -11.94 8.38
N SER A 157 -13.61 -11.31 9.53
CA SER A 157 -13.29 -11.91 10.84
C SER A 157 -14.09 -13.18 11.11
N ARG A 158 -15.31 -13.28 10.55
CA ARG A 158 -16.13 -14.49 10.67
C ARG A 158 -15.48 -15.67 9.96
N SER A 159 -14.98 -15.48 8.73
CA SER A 159 -14.35 -16.57 7.96
C SER A 159 -13.05 -17.07 8.62
N VAL A 160 -12.33 -16.20 9.33
CA VAL A 160 -11.18 -16.60 10.17
C VAL A 160 -11.65 -17.42 11.35
N THR A 161 -12.65 -16.94 12.09
CA THR A 161 -13.20 -17.66 13.25
C THR A 161 -13.73 -19.03 12.87
N ASP A 162 -14.41 -19.16 11.72
CA ASP A 162 -14.94 -20.44 11.25
C ASP A 162 -13.84 -21.49 11.01
N ILE A 163 -12.68 -21.08 10.49
CA ILE A 163 -11.52 -21.99 10.34
C ILE A 163 -10.97 -22.44 11.71
N TRP A 164 -10.86 -21.51 12.66
CA TRP A 164 -10.40 -21.85 14.01
C TRP A 164 -11.36 -22.80 14.73
N GLU A 165 -12.67 -22.67 14.48
CA GLU A 165 -13.66 -23.63 14.99
C GLU A 165 -13.51 -25.00 14.35
N GLN A 166 -13.38 -25.08 13.01
CA GLN A 166 -13.13 -26.33 12.30
C GLN A 166 -11.87 -27.05 12.81
N LEU A 167 -10.79 -26.31 13.05
CA LEU A 167 -9.56 -26.86 13.63
C LEU A 167 -9.81 -27.42 15.03
N ASN A 168 -10.55 -26.69 15.87
CA ASN A 168 -10.88 -27.15 17.20
C ASN A 168 -11.79 -28.40 17.19
N ASP A 169 -12.77 -28.44 16.28
CA ASP A 169 -13.66 -29.60 16.13
C ASP A 169 -12.89 -30.84 15.68
N THR A 170 -11.89 -30.65 14.82
CA THR A 170 -11.06 -31.75 14.30
C THR A 170 -10.05 -32.26 15.31
N LEU A 171 -9.39 -31.38 16.05
CA LEU A 171 -8.29 -31.72 16.98
C LEU A 171 -8.76 -32.00 18.40
N GLY A 172 -9.98 -31.57 18.70
CA GLY A 172 -10.46 -31.51 20.07
C GLY A 172 -9.76 -30.41 20.91
N ASN A 173 -10.35 -30.07 22.03
CA ASN A 173 -9.88 -28.94 22.84
C ASN A 173 -8.44 -29.13 23.39
N LYS A 174 -8.06 -30.38 23.71
CA LYS A 174 -6.71 -30.67 24.19
C LYS A 174 -5.66 -30.50 23.09
N GLY A 175 -5.87 -31.12 21.92
CA GLY A 175 -4.96 -31.01 20.79
C GLY A 175 -4.86 -29.58 20.28
N PHE A 176 -5.98 -28.84 20.27
CA PHE A 176 -5.98 -27.42 19.88
C PHE A 176 -5.09 -26.57 20.79
N LYS A 177 -5.20 -26.71 22.13
CA LYS A 177 -4.36 -25.98 23.10
C LYS A 177 -2.88 -26.32 22.95
N GLU A 178 -2.58 -27.55 22.65
CA GLU A 178 -1.22 -28.08 22.52
C GLU A 178 -0.54 -27.51 21.25
N LEU A 179 -1.29 -27.47 20.13
CA LEU A 179 -0.76 -27.00 18.84
C LEU A 179 -0.79 -25.48 18.68
N PHE A 180 -1.77 -24.80 19.28
CA PHE A 180 -1.99 -23.35 19.12
C PHE A 180 -2.03 -22.60 20.46
N PRO A 181 -1.01 -22.74 21.31
CA PRO A 181 -1.02 -22.10 22.62
C PRO A 181 -1.00 -20.58 22.52
N VAL A 182 -0.26 -20.04 21.56
CA VAL A 182 -0.09 -18.61 21.32
C VAL A 182 -0.10 -18.29 19.83
N ILE A 183 -0.87 -17.29 19.44
CA ILE A 183 -0.99 -16.84 18.06
C ILE A 183 -0.48 -15.41 17.95
N LEU A 184 0.45 -15.15 17.02
CA LEU A 184 0.91 -13.83 16.67
C LEU A 184 0.41 -13.46 15.26
N THR A 185 -0.26 -12.32 15.14
CA THR A 185 -0.82 -11.87 13.87
C THR A 185 -0.51 -10.39 13.61
N ASP A 186 -0.80 -9.91 12.42
CA ASP A 186 -0.76 -8.50 12.09
C ASP A 186 -2.06 -7.77 12.51
N ASN A 187 -2.16 -6.50 12.14
CA ASN A 187 -3.31 -5.66 12.47
C ASN A 187 -4.43 -5.71 11.41
N GLY A 188 -4.56 -6.79 10.65
CA GLY A 188 -5.63 -6.97 9.67
C GLY A 188 -7.03 -6.83 10.27
N SER A 189 -7.98 -6.33 9.49
CA SER A 189 -9.39 -6.19 9.90
C SER A 189 -10.06 -7.54 10.14
N GLU A 190 -9.62 -8.56 9.42
CA GLU A 190 -10.06 -9.95 9.54
C GLU A 190 -9.71 -10.58 10.91
N PHE A 191 -8.72 -10.03 11.60
CA PHE A 191 -8.30 -10.50 12.94
C PHE A 191 -8.91 -9.67 14.08
N SER A 192 -9.99 -8.95 13.83
CA SER A 192 -10.62 -8.05 14.80
C SER A 192 -11.47 -8.73 15.88
N ASN A 193 -11.63 -10.03 15.82
CA ASN A 193 -12.40 -10.79 16.83
C ASN A 193 -11.53 -11.84 17.57
N PRO A 194 -10.52 -11.40 18.35
CA PRO A 194 -9.65 -12.32 19.10
C PRO A 194 -10.42 -13.14 20.12
N ALA A 195 -11.43 -12.56 20.76
CA ALA A 195 -12.21 -13.23 21.78
C ALA A 195 -12.92 -14.49 21.28
N ALA A 196 -13.43 -14.49 20.03
CA ALA A 196 -14.05 -15.66 19.43
C ALA A 196 -13.02 -16.78 19.17
N ILE A 197 -11.79 -16.42 18.80
CA ILE A 197 -10.72 -17.40 18.57
C ILE A 197 -10.20 -17.95 19.92
N GLU A 198 -10.02 -17.07 20.92
CA GLU A 198 -9.51 -17.46 22.25
C GLU A 198 -10.50 -18.34 23.03
N ASN A 199 -11.80 -18.10 22.92
CA ASN A 199 -12.79 -18.74 23.76
C ASN A 199 -13.64 -19.81 23.05
N GLY A 200 -13.64 -19.85 21.72
CA GLY A 200 -14.50 -20.76 20.97
C GLY A 200 -16.00 -20.44 21.08
N ARG A 201 -16.82 -21.21 20.35
CA ARG A 201 -18.29 -21.07 20.35
C ARG A 201 -18.97 -21.77 21.52
N SER A 202 -18.33 -22.76 22.11
CA SER A 202 -18.90 -23.56 23.21
C SER A 202 -18.62 -22.89 24.55
N ASN A 203 -19.64 -22.67 25.37
CA ASN A 203 -19.58 -22.01 26.67
C ASN A 203 -18.58 -22.62 27.70
N GLY A 204 -17.99 -23.78 27.41
CA GLY A 204 -16.99 -24.43 28.24
C GLY A 204 -15.51 -24.24 27.83
N GLN A 205 -15.26 -23.59 26.68
CA GLN A 205 -13.92 -23.50 26.08
C GLN A 205 -13.30 -22.10 26.27
N LYS A 206 -13.14 -21.67 27.52
CA LYS A 206 -12.46 -20.39 27.80
C LYS A 206 -10.95 -20.57 27.75
N ASN A 207 -10.26 -19.58 27.17
CA ASN A 207 -8.79 -19.49 27.09
C ASN A 207 -8.12 -20.72 26.45
N ARG A 208 -8.63 -21.14 25.27
CA ARG A 208 -8.03 -22.23 24.50
C ARG A 208 -6.73 -21.83 23.80
N THR A 209 -6.56 -20.55 23.52
CA THR A 209 -5.34 -19.95 22.94
C THR A 209 -5.22 -18.50 23.39
N ARG A 210 -4.10 -17.85 23.09
CA ARG A 210 -3.89 -16.42 23.33
C ARG A 210 -3.43 -15.75 22.04
N ILE A 211 -4.06 -14.62 21.68
CA ILE A 211 -3.74 -13.88 20.46
C ILE A 211 -3.04 -12.57 20.80
N PHE A 212 -1.97 -12.28 20.06
CA PHE A 212 -1.24 -11.02 20.12
C PHE A 212 -1.08 -10.43 18.73
N TYR A 213 -0.88 -9.11 18.68
CA TYR A 213 -0.74 -8.35 17.44
C TYR A 213 0.65 -7.72 17.34
N CYS A 214 1.24 -7.81 16.14
CA CYS A 214 2.43 -7.03 15.81
C CYS A 214 2.13 -5.53 15.79
N ASP A 215 3.15 -4.72 15.99
CA ASP A 215 3.02 -3.29 15.82
C ASP A 215 2.80 -2.93 14.34
N PRO A 216 2.08 -1.85 14.05
CA PRO A 216 1.87 -1.42 12.66
C PRO A 216 3.20 -1.18 11.94
N SER A 217 3.31 -1.65 10.69
CA SER A 217 4.51 -1.48 9.85
C SER A 217 5.81 -2.10 10.39
N CYS A 218 5.69 -3.11 11.26
CA CYS A 218 6.82 -3.84 11.85
C CYS A 218 6.88 -5.31 11.40
N PRO A 219 7.15 -5.61 10.11
CA PRO A 219 7.12 -6.99 9.58
C PRO A 219 8.18 -7.90 10.20
N TYR A 220 9.29 -7.34 10.73
CA TYR A 220 10.35 -8.09 11.40
C TYR A 220 9.88 -8.78 12.69
N GLN A 221 8.77 -8.35 13.29
CA GLN A 221 8.20 -8.95 14.50
C GLN A 221 7.61 -10.33 14.23
N LYS A 222 7.21 -10.65 13.01
CA LYS A 222 6.82 -12.01 12.59
C LYS A 222 8.03 -12.94 12.38
N GLY A 223 9.24 -12.43 12.40
CA GLY A 223 10.49 -13.22 12.37
C GLY A 223 10.92 -13.80 13.72
N TYR A 224 10.07 -13.74 14.75
CA TYR A 224 10.37 -14.29 16.07
C TYR A 224 10.55 -15.81 15.97
N GLY A 225 11.79 -16.26 16.11
CA GLY A 225 12.15 -17.69 16.01
C GLY A 225 13.50 -17.95 15.35
N LYS A 226 14.10 -17.00 14.67
CA LYS A 226 15.52 -17.05 14.34
C LYS A 226 16.35 -16.64 15.57
N LYS A 227 16.37 -17.47 16.60
CA LYS A 227 17.49 -17.45 17.54
C LYS A 227 18.71 -17.83 16.71
N SER A 228 19.62 -16.87 16.47
CA SER A 228 21.00 -17.19 16.13
C SER A 228 21.51 -18.17 17.19
N VAL A 229 21.63 -19.41 16.80
CA VAL A 229 22.54 -20.32 17.49
C VAL A 229 23.92 -19.79 17.18
N MET A 230 24.49 -19.02 18.10
CA MET A 230 25.94 -18.82 18.18
C MET A 230 26.53 -20.01 18.88
#